data_ceb1bda5f45528f8fb937a1b6ef4616f
#
_entry.id   ceb1bda5f45528f8fb937a1b6ef4616f
#
_cell.length_a   1.000
_cell.length_b   1.000
_cell.length_c   1.000
_cell.angle_alpha   90.00
_cell.angle_beta   90.00
_cell.angle_gamma   90.00
#
_symmetry.space_group_name_H-M   'P 1'
#
loop_
_entity.id
_entity.type
_entity.pdbx_description
1 polymer ?
#
loop_
_entity_poly.entity_id
_entity_poly.type
_entity_poly.pdbx_seq_one_letter_code
_entity_poly.pdbx_strand_id
1 'polypeptide(L)'
;MLRHAIVAVALFFGVVAVHAETPVTAPVATYEQQIQQWRSGRLQRLTAADGWLSLIGLEWLKEGDNRIGSAADNDIVLKAGPAHLGTVTLAKDGALHIALARDSAATIDGKAVTEAALVDDAHVTGDASPTLVSFGAANFYVIDRDGRKALRVKDSDAATRKNFLGIDYFPIDPSWHIVATWVPFDPPHKLEIGSVIGTIDKVDVPGKAVFQHDGHTYELLPYQEEPGGELFFVIADRTSGKETYGAARFLYAALPKDGKVILDFNEAYNPPCAFTPFATCPLAPPENRLDLRITAGEKKYRGDHD
;
A
#
# COMPACT_ATOMS: atom_id res chain seq x y z
N MET A 1 -49.08 33.85 77.74
CA MET A 1 -48.24 32.72 78.01
C MET A 1 -48.12 31.94 76.69
N LEU A 2 -47.02 32.14 75.97
CA LEU A 2 -46.82 31.59 74.67
C LEU A 2 -45.73 30.53 74.80
N ARG A 3 -46.01 29.22 74.52
CA ARG A 3 -45.07 28.12 74.54
C ARG A 3 -44.43 28.01 73.18
N HIS A 4 -43.13 28.14 73.08
CA HIS A 4 -42.35 27.90 71.88
C HIS A 4 -41.99 26.40 71.80
N ALA A 5 -42.40 25.70 70.73
CA ALA A 5 -41.96 24.35 70.40
C ALA A 5 -40.75 24.47 69.53
N ILE A 6 -39.65 23.86 69.97
CA ILE A 6 -38.41 23.70 69.18
C ILE A 6 -38.50 22.38 68.38
N VAL A 7 -38.50 22.49 67.06
CA VAL A 7 -38.40 21.33 66.12
C VAL A 7 -36.93 21.09 65.80
N ALA A 8 -36.39 19.96 66.22
CA ALA A 8 -35.06 19.56 65.90
C ALA A 8 -35.08 18.81 64.51
N VAL A 9 -34.42 19.36 63.52
CA VAL A 9 -34.22 18.72 62.21
C VAL A 9 -32.91 17.93 62.27
N ALA A 10 -33.02 16.58 62.16
CA ALA A 10 -31.88 15.68 62.06
C ALA A 10 -31.45 15.58 60.58
N LEU A 11 -30.30 16.12 60.27
CA LEU A 11 -29.65 15.95 58.96
C LEU A 11 -28.93 14.58 58.89
N PHE A 12 -29.45 13.67 58.09
CA PHE A 12 -28.75 12.42 57.71
C PHE A 12 -27.78 12.72 56.59
N PHE A 13 -26.48 12.70 56.85
CA PHE A 13 -25.43 12.64 55.83
C PHE A 13 -25.29 11.21 55.34
N GLY A 14 -25.83 10.94 54.14
CA GLY A 14 -25.55 9.71 53.44
C GLY A 14 -24.14 9.74 52.84
N VAL A 15 -23.24 8.89 53.32
CA VAL A 15 -21.94 8.67 52.71
C VAL A 15 -22.13 7.82 51.44
N VAL A 16 -22.03 8.44 50.25
CA VAL A 16 -21.97 7.75 48.98
C VAL A 16 -20.56 7.20 48.81
N ALA A 17 -20.37 5.89 48.97
CA ALA A 17 -19.12 5.23 48.66
C ALA A 17 -18.95 5.20 47.12
N VAL A 18 -18.10 6.06 46.58
CA VAL A 18 -17.66 6.02 45.19
C VAL A 18 -16.70 4.84 45.08
N HIS A 19 -17.18 3.74 44.49
CA HIS A 19 -16.29 2.65 44.08
C HIS A 19 -15.50 3.13 42.88
N ALA A 20 -14.21 3.38 43.05
CA ALA A 20 -13.28 3.58 41.95
C ALA A 20 -13.12 2.24 41.21
N GLU A 21 -13.75 2.13 40.02
CA GLU A 21 -13.45 1.01 39.11
C GLU A 21 -11.98 1.12 38.68
N THR A 22 -11.20 0.13 39.05
CA THR A 22 -9.83 -0.03 38.54
C THR A 22 -9.92 -0.21 37.03
N PRO A 23 -9.19 0.59 36.23
CA PRO A 23 -9.19 0.41 34.78
C PRO A 23 -8.67 -1.00 34.47
N VAL A 24 -9.52 -1.84 33.89
CA VAL A 24 -9.13 -3.14 33.33
C VAL A 24 -8.27 -2.84 32.11
N THR A 25 -6.96 -2.86 32.26
CA THR A 25 -6.02 -2.83 31.14
C THR A 25 -6.27 -4.08 30.27
N ALA A 26 -6.66 -3.87 29.01
CA ALA A 26 -6.81 -4.97 28.06
C ALA A 26 -5.49 -5.77 28.02
N PRO A 27 -5.55 -7.11 27.97
CA PRO A 27 -4.34 -7.94 27.89
C PRO A 27 -3.54 -7.58 26.64
N VAL A 28 -2.22 -7.46 26.79
CA VAL A 28 -1.32 -7.23 25.65
C VAL A 28 -1.41 -8.46 24.73
N ALA A 29 -1.66 -8.21 23.42
CA ALA A 29 -1.75 -9.28 22.45
C ALA A 29 -0.44 -10.08 22.38
N THR A 30 -0.56 -11.41 22.24
CA THR A 30 0.62 -12.27 22.01
C THR A 30 1.22 -11.97 20.63
N TYR A 31 2.50 -12.35 20.42
CA TYR A 31 3.16 -12.18 19.12
C TYR A 31 2.34 -12.81 17.98
N GLU A 32 1.86 -14.03 18.17
CA GLU A 32 1.02 -14.70 17.18
C GLU A 32 -0.27 -13.91 16.87
N GLN A 33 -0.93 -13.37 17.90
CA GLN A 33 -2.11 -12.52 17.72
C GLN A 33 -1.79 -11.24 16.95
N GLN A 34 -0.61 -10.63 17.18
CA GLN A 34 -0.16 -9.45 16.43
C GLN A 34 0.02 -9.78 14.94
N ILE A 35 0.68 -10.89 14.61
CA ILE A 35 0.84 -11.33 13.22
C ILE A 35 -0.51 -11.67 12.57
N GLN A 36 -1.43 -12.32 13.28
CA GLN A 36 -2.78 -12.59 12.76
C GLN A 36 -3.56 -11.29 12.51
N GLN A 37 -3.45 -10.32 13.37
CA GLN A 37 -4.05 -8.99 13.17
C GLN A 37 -3.46 -8.29 11.95
N TRP A 38 -2.12 -8.31 11.79
CA TRP A 38 -1.44 -7.78 10.62
C TRP A 38 -1.94 -8.44 9.32
N ARG A 39 -2.02 -9.81 9.29
CA ARG A 39 -2.55 -10.59 8.16
C ARG A 39 -3.99 -10.19 7.81
N SER A 40 -4.83 -9.99 8.82
CA SER A 40 -6.22 -9.55 8.63
C SER A 40 -6.28 -8.14 8.01
N GLY A 41 -5.49 -7.20 8.51
CA GLY A 41 -5.38 -5.85 7.94
C GLY A 41 -4.82 -5.87 6.52
N ARG A 42 -3.84 -6.74 6.23
CA ARG A 42 -3.29 -6.94 4.89
C ARG A 42 -4.35 -7.41 3.91
N LEU A 43 -5.15 -8.42 4.32
CA LEU A 43 -6.25 -8.94 3.51
C LEU A 43 -7.30 -7.85 3.22
N GLN A 44 -7.70 -7.08 4.23
CA GLN A 44 -8.66 -5.99 4.07
C GLN A 44 -8.18 -4.94 3.07
N ARG A 45 -6.93 -4.48 3.17
CA ARG A 45 -6.34 -3.50 2.23
C ARG A 45 -6.28 -4.06 0.80
N LEU A 46 -5.88 -5.32 0.64
CA LEU A 46 -5.77 -5.94 -0.68
C LEU A 46 -7.13 -6.08 -1.37
N THR A 47 -8.19 -6.45 -0.60
CA THR A 47 -9.54 -6.69 -1.11
C THR A 47 -10.46 -5.47 -1.04
N ALA A 48 -9.98 -4.31 -0.63
CA ALA A 48 -10.75 -3.07 -0.63
C ALA A 48 -11.29 -2.76 -2.04
N ALA A 49 -12.39 -2.01 -2.12
CA ALA A 49 -13.02 -1.68 -3.40
C ALA A 49 -12.07 -0.92 -4.35
N ASP A 50 -11.16 -0.15 -3.78
CA ASP A 50 -10.09 0.60 -4.45
C ASP A 50 -8.69 -0.03 -4.24
N GLY A 51 -8.61 -1.23 -3.65
CA GLY A 51 -7.38 -1.97 -3.42
C GLY A 51 -6.70 -2.47 -4.70
N TRP A 52 -5.57 -3.14 -4.55
CA TRP A 52 -4.76 -3.60 -5.70
C TRP A 52 -5.48 -4.64 -6.56
N LEU A 53 -6.40 -5.42 -6.00
CA LEU A 53 -7.21 -6.39 -6.76
C LEU A 53 -8.27 -5.73 -7.65
N SER A 54 -8.52 -4.43 -7.50
CA SER A 54 -9.43 -3.69 -8.36
C SER A 54 -8.79 -3.23 -9.68
N LEU A 55 -7.47 -3.36 -9.85
CA LEU A 55 -6.78 -2.95 -11.07
C LEU A 55 -7.22 -3.79 -12.26
N ILE A 56 -7.68 -3.12 -13.33
CA ILE A 56 -8.11 -3.72 -14.58
C ILE A 56 -7.38 -3.19 -15.82
N GLY A 57 -6.54 -2.14 -15.67
CA GLY A 57 -5.80 -1.56 -16.78
C GLY A 57 -4.64 -0.66 -16.33
N LEU A 58 -3.63 -0.61 -17.19
CA LEU A 58 -2.51 0.34 -17.14
C LEU A 58 -2.24 0.79 -18.57
N GLU A 59 -2.76 1.97 -18.93
CA GLU A 59 -2.82 2.42 -20.33
C GLU A 59 -1.92 3.63 -20.53
N TRP A 60 -0.84 3.47 -21.28
CA TRP A 60 0.15 4.52 -21.52
C TRP A 60 -0.39 5.60 -22.46
N LEU A 61 -0.28 6.87 -22.03
CA LEU A 61 -0.66 8.03 -22.83
C LEU A 61 0.42 8.34 -23.88
N LYS A 62 -0.03 8.81 -25.03
CA LYS A 62 0.79 9.43 -26.07
C LYS A 62 0.65 10.95 -25.98
N GLU A 63 1.68 11.69 -26.41
CA GLU A 63 1.58 13.14 -26.57
C GLU A 63 0.40 13.51 -27.51
N GLY A 64 -0.33 14.53 -27.16
CA GLY A 64 -1.56 14.96 -27.83
C GLY A 64 -2.81 14.29 -27.26
N ASP A 65 -3.84 14.18 -28.12
CA ASP A 65 -5.14 13.66 -27.73
C ASP A 65 -5.15 12.13 -27.70
N ASN A 66 -5.72 11.58 -26.62
CA ASN A 66 -5.99 10.16 -26.43
C ASN A 66 -7.49 10.00 -26.16
N ARG A 67 -8.25 9.55 -27.14
CA ARG A 67 -9.68 9.22 -26.98
C ARG A 67 -9.79 7.96 -26.16
N ILE A 68 -10.60 7.96 -25.12
CA ILE A 68 -10.74 6.89 -24.15
C ILE A 68 -12.19 6.42 -24.02
N GLY A 69 -12.39 5.13 -23.83
CA GLY A 69 -13.68 4.49 -23.62
C GLY A 69 -13.63 3.00 -23.93
N SER A 70 -14.74 2.29 -23.78
CA SER A 70 -14.78 0.83 -24.00
C SER A 70 -14.99 0.40 -25.46
N ALA A 71 -15.36 1.32 -26.37
CA ALA A 71 -15.49 1.01 -27.78
C ALA A 71 -14.12 0.88 -28.47
N ALA A 72 -14.03 -0.01 -29.45
CA ALA A 72 -12.78 -0.35 -30.13
C ALA A 72 -12.20 0.75 -31.02
N ASP A 73 -12.96 1.81 -31.31
CA ASP A 73 -12.53 2.96 -32.10
C ASP A 73 -11.86 4.07 -31.26
N ASN A 74 -11.72 3.89 -29.93
CA ASN A 74 -10.92 4.74 -29.10
C ASN A 74 -9.41 4.47 -29.28
N ASP A 75 -8.59 5.47 -28.99
CA ASP A 75 -7.12 5.32 -29.00
C ASP A 75 -6.66 4.45 -27.82
N ILE A 76 -7.40 4.52 -26.70
CA ILE A 76 -7.25 3.69 -25.51
C ILE A 76 -8.58 3.01 -25.20
N VAL A 77 -8.59 1.68 -25.33
CA VAL A 77 -9.79 0.87 -25.08
C VAL A 77 -9.80 0.40 -23.63
N LEU A 78 -10.68 0.98 -22.82
CA LEU A 78 -10.85 0.63 -21.43
C LEU A 78 -11.66 -0.67 -21.27
N LYS A 79 -11.32 -1.48 -20.28
CA LYS A 79 -12.04 -2.75 -19.97
C LYS A 79 -13.41 -2.53 -19.33
N ALA A 80 -13.74 -1.30 -18.94
CA ALA A 80 -15.02 -0.93 -18.31
C ALA A 80 -15.42 0.49 -18.69
N GLY A 81 -16.71 0.83 -18.47
CA GLY A 81 -17.22 2.16 -18.66
C GLY A 81 -17.97 2.38 -19.98
N PRO A 82 -18.33 3.64 -20.31
CA PRO A 82 -19.08 3.98 -21.52
C PRO A 82 -18.26 3.74 -22.78
N ALA A 83 -18.94 3.57 -23.90
CA ALA A 83 -18.31 3.39 -25.21
C ALA A 83 -17.29 4.50 -25.52
N HIS A 84 -17.67 5.74 -25.28
CA HIS A 84 -16.81 6.92 -25.39
C HIS A 84 -16.87 7.69 -24.08
N LEU A 85 -15.80 7.63 -23.29
CA LEU A 85 -15.70 8.32 -22.00
C LEU A 85 -15.29 9.78 -22.18
N GLY A 86 -14.39 10.05 -23.13
CA GLY A 86 -13.86 11.38 -23.38
C GLY A 86 -12.49 11.36 -24.06
N THR A 87 -11.76 12.46 -23.90
CA THR A 87 -10.40 12.62 -24.42
C THR A 87 -9.48 13.11 -23.31
N VAL A 88 -8.35 12.43 -23.11
CA VAL A 88 -7.25 12.88 -22.27
C VAL A 88 -6.15 13.44 -23.16
N THR A 89 -5.84 14.72 -22.99
CA THR A 89 -4.76 15.40 -23.71
C THR A 89 -3.51 15.45 -22.84
N LEU A 90 -2.40 14.92 -23.34
CA LEU A 90 -1.06 15.06 -22.76
C LEU A 90 -0.27 16.10 -23.57
N ALA A 91 -0.04 17.26 -22.99
CA ALA A 91 0.73 18.33 -23.62
C ALA A 91 2.24 18.01 -23.60
N LYS A 92 3.02 18.69 -24.47
CA LYS A 92 4.49 18.52 -24.58
C LYS A 92 5.25 18.86 -23.31
N ASP A 93 4.71 19.75 -22.49
CA ASP A 93 5.26 20.13 -21.19
C ASP A 93 4.84 19.18 -20.06
N GLY A 94 4.11 18.12 -20.38
CA GLY A 94 3.63 17.13 -19.41
C GLY A 94 2.30 17.50 -18.74
N ALA A 95 1.71 18.66 -19.05
CA ALA A 95 0.39 19.03 -18.53
C ALA A 95 -0.70 18.07 -19.05
N LEU A 96 -1.65 17.77 -18.19
CA LEU A 96 -2.75 16.84 -18.47
C LEU A 96 -4.09 17.56 -18.40
N HIS A 97 -4.95 17.29 -19.35
CA HIS A 97 -6.32 17.79 -19.38
C HIS A 97 -7.27 16.66 -19.79
N ILE A 98 -8.48 16.66 -19.25
CA ILE A 98 -9.56 15.76 -19.69
C ILE A 98 -10.77 16.57 -20.16
N ALA A 99 -11.37 16.12 -21.27
CA ALA A 99 -12.68 16.52 -21.73
C ALA A 99 -13.58 15.28 -21.79
N LEU A 100 -14.59 15.20 -20.91
CA LEU A 100 -15.53 14.09 -20.83
C LEU A 100 -16.62 14.23 -21.88
N ALA A 101 -17.08 13.12 -22.44
CA ALA A 101 -18.28 13.10 -23.27
C ALA A 101 -19.52 13.46 -22.43
N ARG A 102 -20.42 14.24 -22.96
CA ARG A 102 -21.61 14.78 -22.25
C ARG A 102 -22.54 13.69 -21.70
N ASP A 103 -22.56 12.53 -22.35
CA ASP A 103 -23.41 11.37 -22.05
C ASP A 103 -22.66 10.28 -21.28
N SER A 104 -21.41 10.53 -20.89
CA SER A 104 -20.59 9.56 -20.18
C SER A 104 -21.04 9.26 -18.75
N ALA A 105 -21.86 10.14 -18.15
CA ALA A 105 -22.24 10.10 -16.74
C ALA A 105 -21.05 10.04 -15.77
N ALA A 106 -19.85 10.43 -16.21
CA ALA A 106 -18.64 10.41 -15.41
C ALA A 106 -18.51 11.66 -14.52
N THR A 107 -17.70 11.54 -13.48
CA THR A 107 -17.40 12.64 -12.56
C THR A 107 -15.88 12.81 -12.43
N ILE A 108 -15.46 14.04 -12.12
CA ILE A 108 -14.06 14.35 -11.80
C ILE A 108 -14.03 14.82 -10.34
N ASP A 109 -13.26 14.11 -9.48
CA ASP A 109 -13.23 14.31 -8.01
C ASP A 109 -14.65 14.37 -7.41
N GLY A 110 -15.53 13.48 -7.86
CA GLY A 110 -16.92 13.38 -7.44
C GLY A 110 -17.83 14.51 -7.95
N LYS A 111 -17.33 15.43 -8.79
CA LYS A 111 -18.09 16.55 -9.33
C LYS A 111 -18.56 16.25 -10.76
N ALA A 112 -19.81 16.59 -11.07
CA ALA A 112 -20.38 16.48 -12.42
C ALA A 112 -19.90 17.64 -13.32
N VAL A 113 -18.61 17.64 -13.64
CA VAL A 113 -17.96 18.58 -14.56
C VAL A 113 -17.46 17.83 -15.79
N THR A 114 -17.41 18.50 -16.93
CA THR A 114 -17.03 17.88 -18.20
C THR A 114 -15.58 18.12 -18.58
N GLU A 115 -14.88 19.02 -17.91
CA GLU A 115 -13.49 19.36 -18.23
C GLU A 115 -12.72 19.67 -16.96
N ALA A 116 -11.47 19.23 -16.87
CA ALA A 116 -10.53 19.59 -15.81
C ALA A 116 -9.07 19.35 -16.22
N ALA A 117 -8.15 20.07 -15.59
CA ALA A 117 -6.76 19.65 -15.52
C ALA A 117 -6.65 18.41 -14.63
N LEU A 118 -5.78 17.46 -14.99
CA LEU A 118 -5.51 16.28 -14.17
C LEU A 118 -4.14 16.43 -13.48
N VAL A 119 -4.10 16.09 -12.20
CA VAL A 119 -2.86 15.97 -11.43
C VAL A 119 -2.55 14.48 -11.29
N ASP A 120 -1.36 14.07 -11.70
CA ASP A 120 -0.89 12.68 -11.57
C ASP A 120 -0.34 12.39 -10.17
N ASP A 121 -0.04 11.13 -9.89
CA ASP A 121 0.40 10.67 -8.57
C ASP A 121 1.80 11.16 -8.14
N ALA A 122 2.64 11.56 -9.07
CA ALA A 122 3.98 12.10 -8.77
C ALA A 122 3.99 13.62 -8.51
N HIS A 123 2.94 14.35 -8.90
CA HIS A 123 2.85 15.80 -8.79
C HIS A 123 1.81 16.29 -7.78
N VAL A 124 1.26 15.40 -6.95
CA VAL A 124 0.43 15.81 -5.81
C VAL A 124 1.26 16.51 -4.75
N THR A 125 0.64 17.44 -4.03
CA THR A 125 1.30 18.20 -2.95
C THR A 125 0.60 17.98 -1.62
N GLY A 126 1.37 17.83 -0.55
CA GLY A 126 0.84 17.58 0.79
C GLY A 126 0.02 16.29 0.83
N ASP A 127 -1.10 16.29 1.55
CA ASP A 127 -2.01 15.15 1.70
C ASP A 127 -3.00 14.99 0.53
N ALA A 128 -2.80 15.69 -0.60
CA ALA A 128 -3.67 15.59 -1.76
C ALA A 128 -3.55 14.21 -2.44
N SER A 129 -4.61 13.83 -3.15
CA SER A 129 -4.62 12.65 -4.02
C SER A 129 -4.57 13.07 -5.48
N PRO A 130 -4.11 12.22 -6.40
CA PRO A 130 -4.22 12.49 -7.83
C PRO A 130 -5.68 12.67 -8.23
N THR A 131 -5.91 13.44 -9.31
CA THR A 131 -7.27 13.69 -9.82
C THR A 131 -7.94 12.37 -10.20
N LEU A 132 -9.11 12.10 -9.63
CA LEU A 132 -9.86 10.86 -9.85
C LEU A 132 -11.01 11.07 -10.85
N VAL A 133 -11.01 10.32 -11.94
CA VAL A 133 -12.11 10.27 -12.90
C VAL A 133 -12.90 8.98 -12.68
N SER A 134 -14.19 9.11 -12.30
CA SER A 134 -15.05 7.98 -11.94
C SER A 134 -16.20 7.81 -12.92
N PHE A 135 -16.51 6.55 -13.28
CA PHE A 135 -17.58 6.17 -14.22
C PHE A 135 -18.14 4.79 -13.86
N GLY A 136 -19.33 4.76 -13.33
CA GLY A 136 -19.93 3.52 -12.81
C GLY A 136 -19.15 2.95 -11.62
N ALA A 137 -18.82 1.67 -11.66
CA ALA A 137 -17.98 0.98 -10.66
C ALA A 137 -16.48 1.21 -10.88
N ALA A 138 -16.12 1.77 -12.04
CA ALA A 138 -14.72 1.98 -12.42
C ALA A 138 -14.27 3.44 -12.23
N ASN A 139 -12.97 3.60 -12.13
CA ASN A 139 -12.31 4.89 -12.09
C ASN A 139 -10.90 4.78 -12.65
N PHE A 140 -10.29 5.93 -12.95
CA PHE A 140 -8.85 6.00 -13.16
C PHE A 140 -8.26 7.27 -12.56
N TYR A 141 -6.97 7.24 -12.34
CA TYR A 141 -6.10 8.38 -12.13
C TYR A 141 -4.84 8.23 -12.97
N VAL A 142 -4.11 9.32 -13.18
CA VAL A 142 -2.86 9.29 -13.95
C VAL A 142 -1.70 8.98 -13.01
N ILE A 143 -0.83 8.06 -13.43
CA ILE A 143 0.48 7.83 -12.80
C ILE A 143 1.59 8.36 -13.70
N ASP A 144 2.66 8.86 -13.09
CA ASP A 144 3.93 9.17 -13.77
C ASP A 144 5.01 8.18 -13.32
N ARG A 145 5.69 7.58 -14.29
CA ARG A 145 6.81 6.68 -14.03
C ARG A 145 7.94 7.02 -15.00
N ASP A 146 8.97 7.71 -14.47
CA ASP A 146 10.13 8.17 -15.23
C ASP A 146 9.72 9.07 -16.43
N GLY A 147 8.82 10.03 -16.17
CA GLY A 147 8.28 10.96 -17.18
C GLY A 147 7.26 10.35 -18.14
N ARG A 148 6.96 9.07 -18.03
CA ARG A 148 5.92 8.40 -18.80
C ARG A 148 4.61 8.36 -18.02
N LYS A 149 3.54 8.87 -18.64
CA LYS A 149 2.23 8.95 -17.99
C LYS A 149 1.29 7.83 -18.48
N ALA A 150 0.54 7.24 -17.53
CA ALA A 150 -0.43 6.20 -17.83
C ALA A 150 -1.71 6.39 -17.02
N LEU A 151 -2.84 5.94 -17.58
CA LEU A 151 -4.08 5.77 -16.82
C LEU A 151 -3.97 4.47 -16.01
N ARG A 152 -4.07 4.56 -14.70
CA ARG A 152 -4.23 3.41 -13.81
C ARG A 152 -5.71 3.21 -13.55
N VAL A 153 -6.27 2.18 -14.18
CA VAL A 153 -7.71 1.93 -14.18
C VAL A 153 -8.08 0.90 -13.13
N LYS A 154 -9.05 1.25 -12.29
CA LYS A 154 -9.61 0.39 -11.25
C LYS A 154 -11.10 0.14 -11.49
N ASP A 155 -11.58 -1.03 -11.07
CA ASP A 155 -12.99 -1.38 -11.04
C ASP A 155 -13.28 -2.12 -9.73
N SER A 156 -14.18 -1.58 -8.91
CA SER A 156 -14.61 -2.27 -7.67
C SER A 156 -15.27 -3.62 -7.95
N ASP A 157 -15.72 -3.85 -9.18
CA ASP A 157 -16.32 -5.08 -9.67
C ASP A 157 -15.34 -6.02 -10.39
N ALA A 158 -14.04 -5.72 -10.36
CA ALA A 158 -13.00 -6.52 -11.02
C ALA A 158 -13.09 -8.01 -10.70
N ALA A 159 -12.93 -8.86 -11.72
CA ALA A 159 -12.95 -10.33 -11.58
C ALA A 159 -11.86 -10.82 -10.64
N THR A 160 -10.67 -10.24 -10.68
CA THR A 160 -9.54 -10.51 -9.78
C THR A 160 -9.91 -10.29 -8.32
N ARG A 161 -10.71 -9.27 -8.01
CA ARG A 161 -11.20 -8.99 -6.66
C ARG A 161 -12.30 -9.95 -6.24
N LYS A 162 -13.29 -10.22 -7.12
CA LYS A 162 -14.43 -11.11 -6.84
C LYS A 162 -14.02 -12.57 -6.70
N ASN A 163 -13.02 -13.01 -7.46
CA ASN A 163 -12.56 -14.39 -7.51
C ASN A 163 -11.27 -14.61 -6.72
N PHE A 164 -10.91 -13.68 -5.83
CA PHE A 164 -9.69 -13.76 -5.06
C PHE A 164 -9.67 -15.01 -4.17
N LEU A 165 -8.61 -15.81 -4.26
CA LEU A 165 -8.48 -17.11 -3.59
C LEU A 165 -7.90 -17.01 -2.16
N GLY A 166 -7.70 -15.79 -1.65
CA GLY A 166 -7.01 -15.57 -0.37
C GLY A 166 -5.49 -15.58 -0.50
N ILE A 167 -4.83 -15.39 0.62
CA ILE A 167 -3.35 -15.37 0.74
C ILE A 167 -2.92 -16.60 1.52
N ASP A 168 -2.01 -17.38 0.95
CA ASP A 168 -1.34 -18.46 1.67
C ASP A 168 -0.09 -17.93 2.37
N TYR A 169 0.14 -18.38 3.59
CA TYR A 169 1.27 -18.00 4.43
C TYR A 169 2.10 -19.21 4.83
N PHE A 170 3.36 -18.99 5.12
CA PHE A 170 4.12 -19.92 5.96
C PHE A 170 3.56 -19.91 7.40
N PRO A 171 3.80 -20.95 8.19
CA PRO A 171 3.52 -20.91 9.63
C PRO A 171 4.18 -19.70 10.28
N ILE A 172 3.54 -19.14 11.31
CA ILE A 172 4.16 -18.08 12.11
C ILE A 172 5.32 -18.70 12.89
N ASP A 173 6.50 -18.15 12.70
CA ASP A 173 7.70 -18.61 13.37
C ASP A 173 8.45 -17.41 13.99
N PRO A 174 8.48 -17.31 15.34
CA PRO A 174 9.16 -16.21 16.02
C PRO A 174 10.67 -16.11 15.73
N SER A 175 11.32 -17.17 15.23
CA SER A 175 12.73 -17.12 14.84
C SER A 175 12.97 -16.18 13.63
N TRP A 176 11.93 -15.87 12.87
CA TRP A 176 11.95 -14.91 11.79
C TRP A 176 11.59 -13.47 12.21
N HIS A 177 11.38 -13.23 13.49
CA HIS A 177 11.33 -11.88 14.08
C HIS A 177 12.74 -11.48 14.53
N ILE A 178 13.51 -10.88 13.66
CA ILE A 178 14.96 -10.70 13.81
C ILE A 178 15.28 -9.28 14.27
N VAL A 179 16.01 -9.16 15.37
CA VAL A 179 16.60 -7.89 15.81
C VAL A 179 17.95 -7.70 15.11
N ALA A 180 17.95 -6.99 14.01
CA ALA A 180 19.16 -6.70 13.24
C ALA A 180 19.94 -5.52 13.80
N THR A 181 21.25 -5.50 13.58
CA THR A 181 22.11 -4.34 13.85
C THR A 181 21.93 -3.35 12.71
N TRP A 182 21.65 -2.10 13.04
CA TRP A 182 21.60 -1.01 12.08
C TRP A 182 22.98 -0.38 11.90
N VAL A 183 23.42 -0.27 10.66
CA VAL A 183 24.66 0.40 10.28
C VAL A 183 24.29 1.60 9.37
N PRO A 184 24.29 2.84 9.88
CA PRO A 184 23.94 4.00 9.09
C PRO A 184 25.01 4.32 8.03
N PHE A 185 24.58 4.94 6.95
CA PHE A 185 25.45 5.53 5.94
C PHE A 185 25.41 7.07 6.04
N ASP A 186 26.58 7.69 6.07
CA ASP A 186 26.72 9.15 6.06
C ASP A 186 27.83 9.57 5.09
N PRO A 187 27.48 10.16 3.94
CA PRO A 187 26.13 10.39 3.43
C PRO A 187 25.40 9.09 3.03
N PRO A 188 24.08 9.13 2.82
CA PRO A 188 23.31 7.99 2.28
C PRO A 188 23.91 7.46 0.97
N HIS A 189 23.88 6.14 0.79
CA HIS A 189 24.30 5.52 -0.45
C HIS A 189 23.20 5.62 -1.51
N LYS A 190 23.58 5.67 -2.79
CA LYS A 190 22.62 5.56 -3.90
C LYS A 190 22.49 4.09 -4.31
N LEU A 191 21.25 3.63 -4.48
CA LEU A 191 20.92 2.30 -4.98
C LEU A 191 20.03 2.43 -6.21
N GLU A 192 20.32 1.66 -7.24
CA GLU A 192 19.46 1.56 -8.43
C GLU A 192 18.47 0.41 -8.25
N ILE A 193 17.18 0.73 -8.36
CA ILE A 193 16.09 -0.24 -8.23
C ILE A 193 15.33 -0.29 -9.54
N GLY A 194 15.43 -1.43 -10.22
CA GLY A 194 14.65 -1.71 -11.42
C GLY A 194 13.18 -1.99 -11.08
N SER A 195 12.28 -1.79 -12.04
CA SER A 195 10.87 -2.14 -11.93
C SER A 195 10.44 -3.17 -12.96
N VAL A 196 9.26 -3.76 -12.75
CA VAL A 196 8.66 -4.71 -13.71
C VAL A 196 8.30 -4.09 -15.08
N ILE A 197 8.23 -2.76 -15.15
CA ILE A 197 7.97 -2.01 -16.39
C ILE A 197 9.25 -1.49 -17.06
N GLY A 198 10.43 -1.85 -16.53
CA GLY A 198 11.74 -1.50 -17.09
C GLY A 198 12.27 -0.12 -16.73
N THR A 199 11.67 0.61 -15.78
CA THR A 199 12.24 1.83 -15.22
C THR A 199 13.33 1.50 -14.21
N ILE A 200 14.25 2.44 -13.98
CA ILE A 200 15.31 2.35 -12.95
C ILE A 200 15.23 3.60 -12.09
N ASP A 201 14.88 3.42 -10.84
CA ASP A 201 14.84 4.50 -9.85
C ASP A 201 16.14 4.53 -9.05
N LYS A 202 16.67 5.74 -8.79
CA LYS A 202 17.83 5.96 -7.92
C LYS A 202 17.33 6.46 -6.57
N VAL A 203 17.43 5.60 -5.58
CA VAL A 203 16.96 5.88 -4.22
C VAL A 203 18.10 6.12 -3.26
N ASP A 204 17.84 6.88 -2.20
CA ASP A 204 18.74 7.06 -1.08
C ASP A 204 18.57 5.93 -0.06
N VAL A 205 19.67 5.25 0.24
CA VAL A 205 19.75 4.20 1.25
C VAL A 205 20.39 4.78 2.50
N PRO A 206 19.62 4.96 3.60
CA PRO A 206 20.11 5.62 4.81
C PRO A 206 21.05 4.75 5.65
N GLY A 207 21.15 3.46 5.36
CA GLY A 207 21.98 2.50 6.09
C GLY A 207 21.63 1.08 5.68
N LYS A 208 22.17 0.11 6.43
CA LYS A 208 21.89 -1.32 6.23
C LYS A 208 21.51 -2.01 7.51
N ALA A 209 20.61 -3.00 7.39
CA ALA A 209 20.29 -3.95 8.46
C ALA A 209 21.19 -5.17 8.35
N VAL A 210 21.95 -5.48 9.39
CA VAL A 210 22.86 -6.63 9.45
C VAL A 210 22.34 -7.62 10.49
N PHE A 211 22.14 -8.87 10.08
CA PHE A 211 21.64 -9.92 10.98
C PHE A 211 22.34 -11.26 10.74
N GLN A 212 22.20 -12.15 11.72
CA GLN A 212 22.70 -13.50 11.62
C GLN A 212 21.53 -14.50 11.60
N HIS A 213 21.66 -15.53 10.77
CA HIS A 213 20.76 -16.66 10.74
C HIS A 213 21.54 -17.93 10.36
N ASP A 214 21.36 -19.02 11.10
CA ASP A 214 22.07 -20.30 10.90
C ASP A 214 23.59 -20.16 10.78
N GLY A 215 24.19 -19.28 11.59
CA GLY A 215 25.63 -19.04 11.62
C GLY A 215 26.20 -18.21 10.48
N HIS A 216 25.36 -17.69 9.58
CA HIS A 216 25.74 -16.80 8.49
C HIS A 216 25.28 -15.38 8.76
N THR A 217 26.04 -14.42 8.24
CA THR A 217 25.69 -12.99 8.30
C THR A 217 25.06 -12.55 6.98
N TYR A 218 23.94 -11.82 7.10
CA TYR A 218 23.19 -11.26 5.98
C TYR A 218 23.02 -9.77 6.16
N GLU A 219 22.86 -9.06 5.03
CA GLU A 219 22.65 -7.63 4.98
C GLU A 219 21.45 -7.31 4.10
N LEU A 220 20.69 -6.28 4.47
CA LEU A 220 19.59 -5.75 3.66
C LEU A 220 19.65 -4.22 3.64
N LEU A 221 19.44 -3.67 2.47
CA LEU A 221 19.45 -2.24 2.19
C LEU A 221 18.01 -1.75 1.95
N PRO A 222 17.45 -0.93 2.85
CA PRO A 222 16.16 -0.30 2.65
C PRO A 222 16.30 1.06 1.98
N TYR A 223 15.17 1.56 1.49
CA TYR A 223 14.98 2.98 1.26
C TYR A 223 13.69 3.46 1.94
N GLN A 224 13.44 4.75 1.92
CA GLN A 224 12.20 5.34 2.42
C GLN A 224 11.39 5.84 1.24
N GLU A 225 10.11 5.44 1.14
CA GLU A 225 9.22 5.94 0.09
C GLU A 225 8.88 7.41 0.31
N GLU A 226 8.86 7.84 1.60
CA GLU A 226 8.70 9.23 2.01
C GLU A 226 9.75 9.60 3.05
N PRO A 227 10.25 10.84 3.06
CA PRO A 227 11.24 11.27 4.05
C PRO A 227 10.71 11.08 5.49
N GLY A 228 11.46 10.35 6.32
CA GLY A 228 11.09 10.05 7.71
C GLY A 228 10.06 8.93 7.87
N GLY A 229 9.60 8.32 6.78
CA GLY A 229 8.74 7.15 6.80
C GLY A 229 9.46 5.87 7.24
N GLU A 230 8.74 4.74 7.23
CA GLU A 230 9.30 3.43 7.53
C GLU A 230 10.40 3.04 6.54
N LEU A 231 11.26 2.13 6.97
CA LEU A 231 12.24 1.49 6.10
C LEU A 231 11.55 0.45 5.22
N PHE A 232 11.66 0.61 3.91
CA PHE A 232 11.07 -0.30 2.94
C PHE A 232 12.14 -1.17 2.29
N PHE A 233 12.00 -2.48 2.44
CA PHE A 233 12.88 -3.50 1.89
C PHE A 233 12.20 -4.25 0.76
N VAL A 234 12.83 -4.28 -0.41
CA VAL A 234 12.43 -5.12 -1.55
C VAL A 234 13.39 -6.30 -1.58
N ILE A 235 12.91 -7.49 -1.23
CA ILE A 235 13.76 -8.66 -0.96
C ILE A 235 13.45 -9.82 -1.89
N ALA A 236 14.47 -10.61 -2.21
CA ALA A 236 14.34 -11.95 -2.79
C ALA A 236 15.24 -12.93 -2.02
N ASP A 237 14.87 -14.20 -2.03
CA ASP A 237 15.56 -15.24 -1.31
C ASP A 237 15.48 -16.59 -2.07
N ARG A 238 16.00 -17.68 -1.51
CA ARG A 238 15.99 -19.00 -2.14
C ARG A 238 14.59 -19.59 -2.39
N THR A 239 13.53 -19.03 -1.77
CA THR A 239 12.14 -19.44 -2.00
C THR A 239 11.54 -18.78 -3.25
N SER A 240 12.13 -17.67 -3.73
CA SER A 240 11.61 -16.85 -4.83
C SER A 240 11.43 -17.66 -6.13
N GLY A 241 10.26 -17.52 -6.75
CA GLY A 241 9.86 -18.24 -7.97
C GLY A 241 9.38 -19.67 -7.73
N LYS A 242 9.65 -20.25 -6.58
CA LYS A 242 9.24 -21.62 -6.19
C LYS A 242 8.08 -21.60 -5.19
N GLU A 243 8.35 -21.11 -3.99
CA GLU A 243 7.42 -21.09 -2.86
C GLU A 243 6.83 -19.69 -2.62
N THR A 244 7.57 -18.64 -3.00
CA THR A 244 7.16 -17.25 -2.92
C THR A 244 7.16 -16.61 -4.29
N TYR A 245 6.63 -15.39 -4.42
CA TYR A 245 6.60 -14.65 -5.67
C TYR A 245 8.02 -14.40 -6.21
N GLY A 246 8.20 -14.57 -7.52
CA GLY A 246 9.53 -14.64 -8.12
C GLY A 246 10.31 -13.33 -8.19
N ALA A 247 9.61 -12.20 -8.32
CA ALA A 247 10.26 -10.91 -8.51
C ALA A 247 10.80 -10.33 -7.20
N ALA A 248 9.99 -10.35 -6.14
CA ALA A 248 10.34 -9.86 -4.81
C ALA A 248 9.23 -10.17 -3.80
N ARG A 249 9.55 -10.01 -2.50
CA ARG A 249 8.59 -9.73 -1.42
C ARG A 249 8.95 -8.39 -0.81
N PHE A 250 7.96 -7.73 -0.23
CA PHE A 250 8.10 -6.45 0.44
C PHE A 250 8.10 -6.64 1.96
N LEU A 251 8.91 -5.85 2.64
CA LEU A 251 8.98 -5.83 4.09
C LEU A 251 9.15 -4.38 4.56
N TYR A 252 8.31 -3.93 5.49
CA TYR A 252 8.49 -2.67 6.17
C TYR A 252 9.08 -2.88 7.56
N ALA A 253 9.85 -1.92 8.01
CA ALA A 253 10.35 -1.86 9.38
C ALA A 253 10.30 -0.43 9.90
N ALA A 254 10.01 -0.28 11.20
CA ALA A 254 10.12 1.01 11.86
C ALA A 254 11.56 1.53 11.80
N LEU A 255 11.71 2.86 11.98
CA LEU A 255 13.03 3.49 12.02
C LEU A 255 13.91 2.88 13.11
N PRO A 256 15.23 2.82 12.89
CA PRO A 256 16.16 2.22 13.85
C PRO A 256 16.13 2.94 15.20
N LYS A 257 16.17 2.15 16.26
CA LYS A 257 16.27 2.65 17.63
C LYS A 257 17.46 1.98 18.33
N ASP A 258 18.28 2.76 19.00
CA ASP A 258 19.46 2.29 19.76
C ASP A 258 20.38 1.37 18.92
N GLY A 259 20.58 1.74 17.63
CA GLY A 259 21.41 0.96 16.70
C GLY A 259 20.81 -0.39 16.27
N LYS A 260 19.51 -0.57 16.44
CA LYS A 260 18.79 -1.80 16.08
C LYS A 260 17.60 -1.49 15.18
N VAL A 261 17.25 -2.44 14.32
CA VAL A 261 16.03 -2.45 13.50
C VAL A 261 15.40 -3.85 13.59
N ILE A 262 14.08 -3.91 13.64
CA ILE A 262 13.35 -5.18 13.67
C ILE A 262 12.96 -5.54 12.24
N LEU A 263 13.40 -6.72 11.79
CA LEU A 263 12.99 -7.33 10.53
C LEU A 263 12.05 -8.49 10.85
N ASP A 264 10.75 -8.28 10.76
CA ASP A 264 9.77 -9.35 10.98
C ASP A 264 9.37 -9.99 9.66
N PHE A 265 10.08 -11.03 9.25
CA PHE A 265 9.79 -11.72 8.00
C PHE A 265 8.43 -12.44 7.99
N ASN A 266 7.75 -12.62 9.15
CA ASN A 266 6.36 -13.10 9.19
C ASN A 266 5.39 -12.11 8.56
N GLU A 267 5.80 -10.85 8.41
CA GLU A 267 5.10 -9.76 7.72
C GLU A 267 5.60 -9.54 6.29
N ALA A 268 6.56 -10.34 5.79
CA ALA A 268 6.98 -10.25 4.40
C ALA A 268 5.82 -10.63 3.47
N TYR A 269 5.50 -9.76 2.48
CA TYR A 269 4.31 -9.89 1.67
C TYR A 269 4.56 -9.72 0.17
N ASN A 270 3.65 -10.25 -0.64
CA ASN A 270 3.71 -10.16 -2.09
C ASN A 270 3.43 -8.73 -2.57
N PRO A 271 4.21 -8.19 -3.52
CA PRO A 271 3.90 -6.94 -4.19
C PRO A 271 2.59 -7.05 -4.98
N PRO A 272 1.96 -5.92 -5.35
CA PRO A 272 0.76 -5.91 -6.19
C PRO A 272 0.90 -6.71 -7.49
N CYS A 273 2.08 -6.74 -8.09
CA CYS A 273 2.37 -7.49 -9.33
C CYS A 273 2.22 -9.01 -9.18
N ALA A 274 2.13 -9.53 -7.97
CA ALA A 274 1.82 -10.94 -7.72
C ALA A 274 0.33 -11.26 -7.94
N PHE A 275 -0.52 -10.25 -8.05
CA PHE A 275 -1.99 -10.37 -8.14
C PHE A 275 -2.56 -9.75 -9.41
N THR A 276 -1.84 -8.86 -10.08
CA THR A 276 -2.30 -8.12 -11.25
C THR A 276 -1.12 -7.74 -12.16
N PRO A 277 -1.26 -7.80 -13.49
CA PRO A 277 -0.24 -7.35 -14.44
C PRO A 277 -0.17 -5.81 -14.58
N PHE A 278 -1.09 -5.06 -13.93
CA PHE A 278 -1.24 -3.61 -14.10
C PHE A 278 -0.52 -2.78 -13.03
N ALA A 279 0.33 -3.40 -12.21
CA ALA A 279 1.15 -2.71 -11.22
C ALA A 279 2.57 -2.44 -11.76
N THR A 280 3.28 -1.49 -11.13
CA THR A 280 4.61 -1.03 -11.55
C THR A 280 5.66 -1.28 -10.45
N CYS A 281 5.65 -2.49 -9.87
CA CYS A 281 6.40 -2.81 -8.67
C CYS A 281 7.91 -2.79 -8.86
N PRO A 282 8.69 -2.38 -7.83
CA PRO A 282 10.14 -2.55 -7.82
C PRO A 282 10.53 -4.03 -7.76
N LEU A 283 11.66 -4.33 -8.36
CA LEU A 283 12.32 -5.65 -8.32
C LEU A 283 13.34 -5.66 -7.18
N ALA A 284 13.56 -6.82 -6.57
CA ALA A 284 14.62 -6.96 -5.58
C ALA A 284 15.99 -6.66 -6.22
N PRO A 285 16.73 -5.63 -5.73
CA PRO A 285 18.06 -5.34 -6.22
C PRO A 285 19.03 -6.47 -5.86
N PRO A 286 20.16 -6.60 -6.56
CA PRO A 286 21.14 -7.66 -6.29
C PRO A 286 21.56 -7.74 -4.82
N GLU A 287 21.71 -6.60 -4.15
CA GLU A 287 22.12 -6.47 -2.75
C GLU A 287 21.11 -7.07 -1.77
N ASN A 288 19.83 -7.13 -2.15
CA ASN A 288 18.74 -7.68 -1.34
C ASN A 288 18.30 -9.09 -1.79
N ARG A 289 19.14 -9.78 -2.58
CA ARG A 289 18.92 -11.18 -2.96
C ARG A 289 19.71 -12.09 -2.03
N LEU A 290 19.05 -12.58 -1.00
CA LEU A 290 19.68 -13.34 0.07
C LEU A 290 19.88 -14.82 -0.33
N ASP A 291 21.08 -15.33 -0.10
CA ASP A 291 21.37 -16.77 -0.17
C ASP A 291 20.86 -17.50 1.08
N LEU A 292 19.58 -17.31 1.40
CA LEU A 292 18.88 -17.77 2.57
C LEU A 292 17.49 -18.25 2.15
N ARG A 293 16.94 -19.28 2.78
CA ARG A 293 15.56 -19.74 2.56
C ARG A 293 14.66 -19.19 3.67
N ILE A 294 13.95 -18.10 3.39
CA ILE A 294 13.07 -17.43 4.36
C ILE A 294 11.67 -18.07 4.30
N THR A 295 11.39 -18.95 5.25
CA THR A 295 10.11 -19.67 5.36
C THR A 295 9.12 -18.98 6.28
N ALA A 296 8.94 -17.68 6.08
CA ALA A 296 8.01 -16.83 6.82
C ALA A 296 7.29 -15.87 5.84
N GLY A 297 6.15 -15.31 6.25
CA GLY A 297 5.37 -14.37 5.45
C GLY A 297 4.50 -15.01 4.38
N GLU A 298 4.15 -14.25 3.35
CA GLU A 298 3.28 -14.67 2.25
C GLU A 298 3.98 -15.65 1.30
N LYS A 299 3.26 -16.68 0.88
CA LYS A 299 3.64 -17.59 -0.20
C LYS A 299 3.22 -17.03 -1.56
N LYS A 300 3.70 -17.67 -2.65
CA LYS A 300 3.28 -17.36 -4.00
C LYS A 300 1.74 -17.46 -4.11
N TYR A 301 1.13 -16.45 -4.70
CA TYR A 301 -0.31 -16.49 -5.00
C TYR A 301 -0.60 -17.64 -5.97
N ARG A 302 -1.66 -18.39 -5.71
CA ARG A 302 -2.04 -19.58 -6.47
C ARG A 302 -3.06 -19.32 -7.57
N GLY A 303 -3.60 -18.09 -7.64
CA GLY A 303 -4.52 -17.70 -8.72
C GLY A 303 -3.77 -17.23 -9.93
N ASP A 304 -4.41 -17.36 -11.10
CA ASP A 304 -3.97 -16.75 -12.33
C ASP A 304 -4.39 -15.28 -12.35
N HIS A 305 -3.62 -14.44 -13.04
CA HIS A 305 -3.87 -13.02 -13.24
C HIS A 305 -3.64 -12.62 -14.70
N ASP A 306 -4.12 -13.50 -15.59
CA ASP A 306 -4.13 -13.29 -17.04
C ASP A 306 -5.10 -12.20 -17.49
#